data_6335dc07def59ca2ae55d4a951da6a59
#
_entry.id   6335dc07def59ca2ae55d4a951da6a59
#
_cell.length_a   1.000
_cell.length_b   1.000
_cell.length_c   1.000
_cell.angle_alpha   90.00
_cell.angle_beta   90.00
_cell.angle_gamma   90.00
#
_symmetry.space_group_name_H-M   'P 1'
#
loop_
_entity.id
_entity.type
_entity.pdbx_description
1 polymer ?
#
loop_
_entity_poly.entity_id
_entity_poly.type
_entity_poly.pdbx_seq_one_letter_code
_entity_poly.pdbx_strand_id
1 'polypeptide(L)'
;ILNSVIAPLEESINGVENMLYMTSTATNTGSASINVYFKQGTDPDMAAVNVQNRVAKAQNLLPAEVTRVGVITEKRQTSMLMVFSLFSPDDRYSLEFLENYAKINVLPLIQRVSGVGAADVMATDYSMRIWLKPDVMAQYGLMPADIAGILAEQNIEAAPGQFGDQGNQSFQYVLT
;
A
#
# COMPACT_ATOMS: atom_id res chain seq x y z
N ILE A 1 4.96 -17.86 -6.63
CA ILE A 1 4.33 -17.18 -5.49
C ILE A 1 3.94 -18.20 -4.42
N LEU A 2 3.23 -19.29 -4.77
CA LEU A 2 2.75 -20.25 -3.79
C LEU A 2 3.91 -20.80 -2.93
N ASN A 3 4.94 -21.36 -3.53
CA ASN A 3 6.04 -22.01 -2.81
C ASN A 3 7.08 -21.02 -2.25
N SER A 4 7.22 -19.86 -2.87
CA SER A 4 8.27 -18.89 -2.51
C SER A 4 7.79 -17.78 -1.56
N VAL A 5 6.49 -17.59 -1.43
CA VAL A 5 5.92 -16.52 -0.61
C VAL A 5 4.93 -17.07 0.41
N ILE A 6 3.92 -17.82 -0.06
CA ILE A 6 2.85 -18.29 0.83
C ILE A 6 3.38 -19.35 1.79
N ALA A 7 4.08 -20.36 1.32
CA ALA A 7 4.54 -21.47 2.18
C ALA A 7 5.42 -21.01 3.36
N PRO A 8 6.45 -20.15 3.19
CA PRO A 8 7.23 -19.64 4.32
C PRO A 8 6.41 -18.80 5.30
N LEU A 9 5.42 -18.03 4.79
CA LEU A 9 4.54 -17.23 5.62
C LEU A 9 3.58 -18.13 6.43
N GLU A 10 2.96 -19.10 5.78
CA GLU A 10 2.08 -20.07 6.45
C GLU A 10 2.82 -20.84 7.55
N GLU A 11 4.01 -21.32 7.26
CA GLU A 11 4.84 -22.02 8.24
C GLU A 11 5.16 -21.13 9.44
N SER A 12 5.47 -19.87 9.21
CA SER A 12 5.77 -18.92 10.29
C SER A 12 4.52 -18.52 11.08
N ILE A 13 3.39 -18.31 10.43
CA ILE A 13 2.10 -17.91 11.05
C ILE A 13 1.49 -19.10 11.81
N ASN A 14 1.76 -20.32 11.36
CA ASN A 14 1.21 -21.51 12.01
C ASN A 14 1.60 -21.55 13.49
N GLY A 15 0.63 -21.85 14.35
CA GLY A 15 0.79 -21.88 15.79
C GLY A 15 0.72 -20.52 16.47
N VAL A 16 0.14 -19.49 15.83
CA VAL A 16 -0.28 -18.27 16.52
C VAL A 16 -1.37 -18.61 17.53
N GLU A 17 -1.30 -18.00 18.69
CA GLU A 17 -2.23 -18.26 19.79
C GLU A 17 -3.68 -17.99 19.39
N ASN A 18 -4.58 -18.89 19.79
CA ASN A 18 -6.01 -18.85 19.48
C ASN A 18 -6.39 -18.93 17.98
N MET A 19 -5.45 -19.25 17.11
CA MET A 19 -5.74 -19.51 15.70
C MET A 19 -6.59 -20.76 15.56
N LEU A 20 -7.63 -20.72 14.72
CA LEU A 20 -8.44 -21.88 14.33
C LEU A 20 -7.89 -22.52 13.07
N TYR A 21 -7.80 -21.74 12.02
CA TYR A 21 -7.27 -22.15 10.72
C TYR A 21 -6.84 -20.93 9.92
N MET A 22 -6.14 -21.16 8.82
CA MET A 22 -5.82 -20.14 7.83
C MET A 22 -6.19 -20.63 6.44
N THR A 23 -6.47 -19.68 5.56
CA THR A 23 -6.71 -19.92 4.13
C THR A 23 -5.83 -18.99 3.32
N SER A 24 -5.22 -19.52 2.27
CA SER A 24 -4.32 -18.76 1.42
C SER A 24 -4.79 -18.78 -0.02
N THR A 25 -4.65 -17.66 -0.69
CA THR A 25 -5.00 -17.49 -2.09
C THR A 25 -3.86 -16.81 -2.81
N ALA A 26 -3.45 -17.35 -3.96
CA ALA A 26 -2.49 -16.73 -4.86
C ALA A 26 -3.10 -16.56 -6.24
N THR A 27 -2.88 -15.42 -6.85
CA THR A 27 -3.34 -15.12 -8.21
C THR A 27 -2.15 -15.13 -9.18
N ASN A 28 -2.45 -15.39 -10.45
CA ASN A 28 -1.44 -15.33 -11.52
C ASN A 28 -0.98 -13.88 -11.80
N THR A 29 -1.72 -12.88 -11.30
CA THR A 29 -1.39 -11.46 -11.41
C THR A 29 -0.33 -10.98 -10.42
N GLY A 30 0.16 -11.86 -9.56
CA GLY A 30 1.21 -11.52 -8.59
C GLY A 30 0.71 -11.19 -7.20
N SER A 31 -0.60 -11.26 -6.95
CA SER A 31 -1.18 -11.01 -5.63
C SER A 31 -1.30 -12.30 -4.81
N ALA A 32 -1.02 -12.20 -3.52
CA ALA A 32 -1.21 -13.28 -2.56
C ALA A 32 -1.88 -12.74 -1.30
N SER A 33 -2.76 -13.52 -0.70
CA SER A 33 -3.41 -13.20 0.56
C SER A 33 -3.52 -14.42 1.45
N ILE A 34 -3.30 -14.23 2.75
CA ILE A 34 -3.46 -15.24 3.79
C ILE A 34 -4.48 -14.70 4.79
N ASN A 35 -5.59 -15.39 4.95
CA ASN A 35 -6.60 -15.05 5.93
C ASN A 35 -6.46 -15.98 7.12
N VAL A 36 -6.25 -15.41 8.30
CA VAL A 36 -6.10 -16.14 9.56
C VAL A 36 -7.34 -15.95 10.40
N TYR A 37 -7.95 -17.05 10.81
CA TYR A 37 -9.19 -17.06 11.58
C TYR A 37 -8.91 -17.44 13.02
N PHE A 38 -9.47 -16.69 13.95
CA PHE A 38 -9.28 -16.84 15.38
C PHE A 38 -10.54 -17.31 16.10
N LYS A 39 -10.36 -17.86 17.28
CA LYS A 39 -11.47 -18.23 18.17
C LYS A 39 -12.27 -16.99 18.57
N GLN A 40 -13.56 -17.16 18.73
CA GLN A 40 -14.42 -16.10 19.23
C GLN A 40 -13.97 -15.66 20.64
N GLY A 41 -13.94 -14.34 20.87
CA GLY A 41 -13.45 -13.76 22.11
C GLY A 41 -11.94 -13.46 22.14
N THR A 42 -11.20 -13.78 21.05
CA THR A 42 -9.81 -13.37 20.92
C THR A 42 -9.76 -11.85 20.67
N ASP A 43 -8.86 -11.15 21.36
CA ASP A 43 -8.61 -9.73 21.12
C ASP A 43 -8.01 -9.54 19.71
N PRO A 44 -8.70 -8.78 18.82
CA PRO A 44 -8.25 -8.60 17.44
C PRO A 44 -6.93 -7.83 17.33
N ASP A 45 -6.65 -6.94 18.29
CA ASP A 45 -5.42 -6.14 18.27
C ASP A 45 -4.22 -7.00 18.63
N MET A 46 -4.35 -7.80 19.67
CA MET A 46 -3.29 -8.75 20.06
C MET A 46 -3.09 -9.83 19.00
N ALA A 47 -4.16 -10.31 18.38
CA ALA A 47 -4.07 -11.27 17.28
C ALA A 47 -3.29 -10.70 16.09
N ALA A 48 -3.59 -9.46 15.68
CA ALA A 48 -2.87 -8.78 14.60
C ALA A 48 -1.37 -8.60 14.93
N VAL A 49 -1.03 -8.18 16.14
CA VAL A 49 0.35 -8.03 16.60
C VAL A 49 1.08 -9.39 16.56
N ASN A 50 0.44 -10.45 17.04
CA ASN A 50 1.03 -11.78 17.04
C ASN A 50 1.30 -12.29 15.61
N VAL A 51 0.36 -12.08 14.68
CA VAL A 51 0.55 -12.42 13.26
C VAL A 51 1.68 -11.59 12.66
N GLN A 52 1.70 -10.28 12.90
CA GLN A 52 2.72 -9.39 12.38
C GLN A 52 4.12 -9.78 12.87
N ASN A 53 4.27 -10.15 14.14
CA ASN A 53 5.53 -10.64 14.69
C ASN A 53 5.99 -11.93 14.01
N ARG A 54 5.07 -12.81 13.64
CA ARG A 54 5.40 -14.04 12.90
C ARG A 54 5.77 -13.75 11.46
N VAL A 55 5.04 -12.85 10.79
CA VAL A 55 5.36 -12.38 9.44
C VAL A 55 6.74 -11.73 9.39
N ALA A 56 7.09 -10.90 10.38
CA ALA A 56 8.41 -10.26 10.46
C ALA A 56 9.56 -11.28 10.54
N LYS A 57 9.36 -12.40 11.23
CA LYS A 57 10.36 -13.49 11.27
C LYS A 57 10.55 -14.17 9.91
N ALA A 58 9.48 -14.30 9.13
CA ALA A 58 9.54 -14.92 7.81
C ALA A 58 10.10 -13.98 6.73
N GLN A 59 10.19 -12.67 6.99
CA GLN A 59 10.53 -11.66 6.00
C GLN A 59 11.88 -11.92 5.29
N ASN A 60 12.85 -12.47 6.02
CA ASN A 60 14.16 -12.81 5.46
C ASN A 60 14.14 -14.05 4.53
N LEU A 61 13.05 -14.81 4.53
CA LEU A 61 12.86 -15.98 3.67
C LEU A 61 12.11 -15.62 2.37
N LEU A 62 11.61 -14.40 2.27
CA LEU A 62 10.83 -13.94 1.12
C LEU A 62 11.73 -13.40 0.01
N PRO A 63 11.28 -13.50 -1.26
CA PRO A 63 11.96 -12.87 -2.39
C PRO A 63 12.12 -11.35 -2.22
N ALA A 64 13.20 -10.80 -2.79
CA ALA A 64 13.53 -9.37 -2.66
C ALA A 64 12.40 -8.44 -3.15
N GLU A 65 11.68 -8.85 -4.19
CA GLU A 65 10.53 -8.10 -4.74
C GLU A 65 9.41 -7.96 -3.71
N VAL A 66 9.10 -9.04 -2.98
CA VAL A 66 8.07 -9.05 -1.94
C VAL A 66 8.53 -8.26 -0.72
N THR A 67 9.79 -8.40 -0.34
CA THR A 67 10.37 -7.67 0.79
C THR A 67 10.38 -6.17 0.52
N ARG A 68 10.60 -5.74 -0.73
CA ARG A 68 10.57 -4.32 -1.13
C ARG A 68 9.18 -3.71 -1.06
N VAL A 69 8.15 -4.46 -1.44
CA VAL A 69 6.74 -4.03 -1.35
C VAL A 69 6.24 -4.14 0.09
N GLY A 70 6.71 -5.15 0.82
CA GLY A 70 6.29 -5.47 2.18
C GLY A 70 5.07 -6.39 2.24
N VAL A 71 4.86 -6.98 3.41
CA VAL A 71 3.67 -7.77 3.74
C VAL A 71 2.82 -6.96 4.71
N ILE A 72 1.60 -6.65 4.31
CA ILE A 72 0.67 -5.86 5.10
C ILE A 72 -0.18 -6.82 5.95
N THR A 73 -0.28 -6.55 7.24
CA THR A 73 -1.14 -7.28 8.18
C THR A 73 -2.26 -6.36 8.64
N GLU A 74 -3.50 -6.73 8.36
CA GLU A 74 -4.68 -5.94 8.70
C GLU A 74 -5.71 -6.79 9.42
N LYS A 75 -6.44 -6.16 10.34
CA LYS A 75 -7.64 -6.75 10.92
C LYS A 75 -8.79 -6.61 9.93
N ARG A 76 -9.50 -7.69 9.68
CA ARG A 76 -10.67 -7.64 8.80
C ARG A 76 -11.84 -8.36 9.45
N GLN A 77 -12.96 -7.70 9.52
CA GLN A 77 -14.21 -8.33 9.87
C GLN A 77 -14.89 -8.84 8.61
N THR A 78 -15.41 -10.06 8.64
CA THR A 78 -16.02 -10.72 7.48
C THR A 78 -17.36 -10.12 7.09
N SER A 79 -18.04 -9.40 8.02
CA SER A 79 -19.33 -8.77 7.74
C SER A 79 -19.18 -7.28 7.45
N MET A 80 -19.70 -6.88 6.31
CA MET A 80 -19.78 -5.48 5.92
C MET A 80 -20.96 -4.83 6.66
N LEU A 81 -20.69 -3.78 7.43
CA LEU A 81 -21.72 -3.09 8.21
C LEU A 81 -22.56 -2.18 7.33
N MET A 82 -21.93 -1.42 6.45
CA MET A 82 -22.59 -0.39 5.65
C MET A 82 -21.80 -0.09 4.37
N VAL A 83 -22.52 0.24 3.30
CA VAL A 83 -21.97 0.70 2.03
C VAL A 83 -22.59 2.05 1.71
N PHE A 84 -21.74 3.02 1.36
CA PHE A 84 -22.16 4.34 0.92
C PHE A 84 -21.87 4.52 -0.57
N SER A 85 -22.76 5.15 -1.28
CA SER A 85 -22.52 5.59 -2.66
C SER A 85 -22.40 7.11 -2.69
N LEU A 86 -21.30 7.59 -3.29
CA LEU A 86 -21.09 9.01 -3.57
C LEU A 86 -21.38 9.25 -5.05
N PHE A 87 -22.26 10.19 -5.36
CA PHE A 87 -22.63 10.51 -6.73
C PHE A 87 -22.79 12.02 -6.94
N SER A 88 -22.65 12.47 -8.18
CA SER A 88 -22.91 13.85 -8.58
C SER A 88 -24.28 13.91 -9.26
N PRO A 89 -25.29 14.62 -8.72
CA PRO A 89 -26.62 14.70 -9.31
C PRO A 89 -26.64 15.38 -10.69
N ASP A 90 -25.71 16.31 -10.91
CA ASP A 90 -25.66 17.18 -12.09
C ASP A 90 -24.54 16.77 -13.06
N ASP A 91 -23.93 15.60 -12.90
CA ASP A 91 -22.76 15.14 -13.64
C ASP A 91 -21.61 16.16 -13.72
N ARG A 92 -21.59 17.11 -12.77
CA ARG A 92 -20.56 18.17 -12.69
C ARG A 92 -19.19 17.62 -12.35
N TYR A 93 -19.14 16.54 -11.58
CA TYR A 93 -17.91 15.91 -11.13
C TYR A 93 -17.76 14.54 -11.78
N SER A 94 -16.59 14.29 -12.35
CA SER A 94 -16.28 12.97 -12.93
C SER A 94 -16.17 11.90 -11.84
N LEU A 95 -16.30 10.64 -12.24
CA LEU A 95 -16.17 9.51 -11.34
C LEU A 95 -14.80 9.52 -10.64
N GLU A 96 -13.73 9.77 -11.38
CA GLU A 96 -12.35 9.80 -10.85
C GLU A 96 -12.19 10.90 -9.79
N PHE A 97 -12.84 12.06 -9.99
CA PHE A 97 -12.83 13.12 -8.99
C PHE A 97 -13.55 12.68 -7.71
N LEU A 98 -14.72 12.05 -7.83
CA LEU A 98 -15.49 11.60 -6.68
C LEU A 98 -14.75 10.50 -5.91
N GLU A 99 -14.10 9.58 -6.61
CA GLU A 99 -13.27 8.53 -6.02
C GLU A 99 -12.11 9.12 -5.22
N ASN A 100 -11.38 10.05 -5.83
CA ASN A 100 -10.26 10.74 -5.17
C ASN A 100 -10.72 11.58 -3.98
N TYR A 101 -11.84 12.30 -4.13
CA TYR A 101 -12.44 13.07 -3.05
C TYR A 101 -12.85 12.17 -1.87
N ALA A 102 -13.50 11.03 -2.15
CA ALA A 102 -13.85 10.05 -1.15
C ALA A 102 -12.63 9.54 -0.40
N LYS A 103 -11.54 9.22 -1.11
CA LYS A 103 -10.32 8.70 -0.55
C LYS A 103 -9.57 9.70 0.32
N ILE A 104 -9.49 10.96 -0.10
CA ILE A 104 -8.74 11.99 0.62
C ILE A 104 -9.55 12.61 1.77
N ASN A 105 -10.85 12.86 1.56
CA ASN A 105 -11.66 13.62 2.49
C ASN A 105 -12.61 12.77 3.34
N VAL A 106 -13.27 11.78 2.73
CA VAL A 106 -14.33 11.02 3.41
C VAL A 106 -13.75 9.84 4.19
N LEU A 107 -12.89 9.06 3.56
CA LEU A 107 -12.32 7.85 4.16
C LEU A 107 -11.62 8.10 5.50
N PRO A 108 -10.74 9.11 5.65
CA PRO A 108 -10.07 9.38 6.93
C PRO A 108 -11.03 9.80 8.03
N LEU A 109 -12.15 10.45 7.68
CA LEU A 109 -13.17 10.84 8.67
C LEU A 109 -13.92 9.61 9.19
N ILE A 110 -14.28 8.69 8.29
CA ILE A 110 -14.96 7.45 8.67
C ILE A 110 -14.05 6.57 9.53
N GLN A 111 -12.79 6.43 9.16
CA GLN A 111 -11.82 5.61 9.91
C GLN A 111 -11.54 6.11 11.33
N ARG A 112 -11.78 7.40 11.60
CA ARG A 112 -11.63 8.00 12.95
C ARG A 112 -12.84 7.78 13.84
N VAL A 113 -13.96 7.30 13.31
CA VAL A 113 -15.16 7.05 14.12
C VAL A 113 -14.92 5.85 15.02
N SER A 114 -15.16 6.03 16.32
CA SER A 114 -15.01 4.94 17.29
C SER A 114 -15.94 3.78 16.95
N GLY A 115 -15.40 2.56 16.90
CA GLY A 115 -16.13 1.35 16.54
C GLY A 115 -16.02 0.96 15.06
N VAL A 116 -15.44 1.80 14.22
CA VAL A 116 -15.11 1.44 12.82
C VAL A 116 -13.80 0.66 12.82
N GLY A 117 -13.86 -0.61 12.43
CA GLY A 117 -12.69 -1.49 12.36
C GLY A 117 -11.89 -1.33 11.07
N ALA A 118 -12.59 -1.12 9.95
CA ALA A 118 -11.99 -0.85 8.65
C ALA A 118 -13.00 -0.09 7.78
N ALA A 119 -12.50 0.75 6.90
CA ALA A 119 -13.27 1.41 5.85
C ALA A 119 -12.40 1.49 4.60
N ASP A 120 -12.98 1.11 3.47
CA ASP A 120 -12.30 1.09 2.18
C ASP A 120 -13.14 1.82 1.12
N VAL A 121 -12.48 2.41 0.15
CA VAL A 121 -13.13 2.99 -1.03
C VAL A 121 -12.88 2.05 -2.21
N MET A 122 -13.94 1.56 -2.84
CA MET A 122 -13.87 0.76 -4.06
C MET A 122 -13.58 1.68 -5.25
N ALA A 123 -12.37 2.21 -5.29
CA ALA A 123 -11.93 3.19 -6.28
C ALA A 123 -10.57 2.84 -6.84
N THR A 124 -10.29 3.32 -8.03
CA THR A 124 -8.96 3.27 -8.63
C THR A 124 -8.15 4.50 -8.22
N ASP A 125 -6.86 4.31 -7.96
CA ASP A 125 -5.97 5.44 -7.73
C ASP A 125 -5.71 6.22 -9.02
N TYR A 126 -5.55 7.54 -8.89
CA TYR A 126 -5.02 8.33 -10.00
C TYR A 126 -3.67 7.78 -10.42
N SER A 127 -3.54 7.49 -11.70
CA SER A 127 -2.29 7.06 -12.30
C SER A 127 -1.98 7.87 -13.54
N MET A 128 -0.72 8.17 -13.76
CA MET A 128 -0.24 8.80 -14.98
C MET A 128 0.22 7.72 -15.94
N ARG A 129 -0.35 7.68 -17.13
CA ARG A 129 0.10 6.82 -18.23
C ARG A 129 0.93 7.66 -19.20
N ILE A 130 2.18 7.29 -19.38
CA ILE A 130 3.10 7.97 -20.29
C ILE A 130 3.19 7.13 -21.56
N TRP A 131 2.69 7.69 -22.67
CA TRP A 131 2.75 7.05 -23.97
C TRP A 131 4.00 7.50 -24.70
N LEU A 132 4.90 6.57 -24.95
CA LEU A 132 6.15 6.84 -25.67
C LEU A 132 5.90 6.71 -27.18
N LYS A 133 6.55 7.59 -27.97
CA LYS A 133 6.54 7.53 -29.44
C LYS A 133 7.83 6.88 -29.93
N PRO A 134 7.79 5.61 -30.40
CA PRO A 134 9.01 4.88 -30.77
C PRO A 134 9.84 5.58 -31.86
N ASP A 135 9.17 6.17 -32.85
CA ASP A 135 9.83 6.86 -33.96
C ASP A 135 10.65 8.06 -33.49
N VAL A 136 10.11 8.85 -32.54
CA VAL A 136 10.79 10.00 -31.96
C VAL A 136 11.92 9.54 -31.06
N MET A 137 11.73 8.49 -30.29
CA MET A 137 12.77 7.92 -29.43
C MET A 137 13.96 7.42 -30.26
N ALA A 138 13.71 6.77 -31.39
CA ALA A 138 14.74 6.31 -32.30
C ALA A 138 15.55 7.47 -32.87
N GLN A 139 14.92 8.63 -33.19
CA GLN A 139 15.61 9.82 -33.66
C GLN A 139 16.58 10.40 -32.62
N TYR A 140 16.25 10.29 -31.35
CA TYR A 140 17.09 10.77 -30.24
C TYR A 140 18.00 9.68 -29.66
N GLY A 141 17.93 8.44 -30.15
CA GLY A 141 18.74 7.33 -29.67
C GLY A 141 18.37 6.90 -28.23
N LEU A 142 17.12 7.14 -27.82
CA LEU A 142 16.62 6.84 -26.47
C LEU A 142 15.95 5.47 -26.43
N MET A 143 16.18 4.74 -25.35
CA MET A 143 15.44 3.51 -25.00
C MET A 143 14.35 3.79 -23.95
N PRO A 144 13.29 2.97 -23.87
CA PRO A 144 12.28 3.08 -22.81
C PRO A 144 12.88 3.03 -21.39
N ALA A 145 13.96 2.27 -21.22
CA ALA A 145 14.67 2.16 -19.94
C ALA A 145 15.32 3.49 -19.50
N ASP A 146 15.82 4.28 -20.45
CA ASP A 146 16.44 5.58 -20.17
C ASP A 146 15.40 6.56 -19.62
N ILE A 147 14.20 6.56 -20.22
CA ILE A 147 13.08 7.39 -19.77
C ILE A 147 12.60 6.96 -18.39
N ALA A 148 12.50 5.65 -18.16
CA ALA A 148 12.13 5.12 -16.85
C ALA A 148 13.16 5.49 -15.77
N GLY A 149 14.45 5.46 -16.10
CA GLY A 149 15.53 5.88 -15.21
C GLY A 149 15.43 7.36 -14.85
N ILE A 150 15.28 8.23 -15.85
CA ILE A 150 15.11 9.69 -15.63
C ILE A 150 13.88 9.99 -14.81
N LEU A 151 12.75 9.33 -15.07
CA LEU A 151 11.53 9.51 -14.29
C LEU A 151 11.73 9.10 -12.83
N ALA A 152 12.42 7.98 -12.58
CA ALA A 152 12.72 7.53 -11.23
C ALA A 152 13.66 8.51 -10.49
N GLU A 153 14.64 9.09 -11.18
CA GLU A 153 15.55 10.09 -10.62
C GLU A 153 14.90 11.45 -10.35
N GLN A 154 13.98 11.87 -11.23
CA GLN A 154 13.31 13.18 -11.11
C GLN A 154 12.06 13.14 -10.21
N ASN A 155 11.47 11.96 -9.98
CA ASN A 155 10.30 11.79 -9.14
C ASN A 155 10.67 11.50 -7.68
N ILE A 156 11.64 12.24 -7.16
CA ILE A 156 12.08 12.16 -5.76
C ILE A 156 11.76 13.49 -5.10
N GLU A 157 10.88 13.45 -4.11
CA GLU A 157 10.67 14.57 -3.22
C GLU A 157 11.71 14.48 -2.10
N ALA A 158 12.76 15.28 -2.22
CA ALA A 158 13.86 15.33 -1.25
C ALA A 158 13.84 16.65 -0.51
N ALA A 159 14.06 16.60 0.80
CA ALA A 159 14.39 17.77 1.61
C ALA A 159 15.93 17.86 1.71
N PRO A 160 16.61 18.58 0.79
CA PRO A 160 18.07 18.57 0.68
C PRO A 160 18.79 19.27 1.83
N GLY A 161 18.06 19.80 2.82
CA GLY A 161 18.61 20.40 4.03
C GLY A 161 18.71 21.93 3.96
N GLN A 162 19.53 22.47 4.84
CA GLN A 162 19.72 23.92 4.98
C GLN A 162 21.19 24.27 4.83
N PHE A 163 21.47 25.38 4.16
CA PHE A 163 22.81 25.98 4.16
C PHE A 163 22.93 27.00 5.30
N GLY A 164 24.05 26.98 6.04
CA GLY A 164 24.37 27.96 7.10
C GLY A 164 24.22 27.47 8.52
N ASP A 165 24.01 26.18 8.73
CA ASP A 165 23.79 25.61 10.09
C ASP A 165 25.06 25.63 10.99
N GLN A 166 26.24 25.77 10.40
CA GLN A 166 27.53 25.81 11.17
C GLN A 166 28.29 27.13 11.03
N GLY A 167 27.67 28.17 10.52
CA GLY A 167 28.30 29.46 10.27
C GLY A 167 27.79 30.56 11.23
N ASN A 168 28.68 31.52 11.52
CA ASN A 168 28.37 32.74 12.28
C ASN A 168 27.51 33.73 11.44
N GLN A 169 26.64 33.20 10.55
CA GLN A 169 25.77 33.96 9.65
C GLN A 169 24.34 34.00 10.18
N SER A 170 23.73 35.19 10.15
CA SER A 170 22.39 35.45 10.69
C SER A 170 21.25 34.91 9.80
N PHE A 171 21.54 34.24 8.67
CA PHE A 171 20.55 33.76 7.72
C PHE A 171 20.80 32.29 7.35
N GLN A 172 19.75 31.51 7.46
CA GLN A 172 19.69 30.13 6.97
C GLN A 172 18.88 30.10 5.67
N TYR A 173 19.39 29.43 4.63
CA TYR A 173 18.68 29.22 3.37
C TYR A 173 18.20 27.77 3.33
N VAL A 174 16.87 27.58 3.26
CA VAL A 174 16.26 26.29 3.03
C VAL A 174 16.25 26.03 1.52
N LEU A 175 16.80 24.90 1.11
CA LEU A 175 16.66 24.43 -0.26
C LEU A 175 15.30 23.74 -0.41
N THR A 176 14.47 24.21 -1.34
CA THR A 176 13.16 23.65 -1.69
C THR A 176 13.17 23.12 -3.10
#